data_3f9e840f526a9fdaa6214c8547376878
#
_entry.id   3f9e840f526a9fdaa6214c8547376878
#
_cell.length_a   1.000
_cell.length_b   1.000
_cell.length_c   1.000
_cell.angle_alpha   90.00
_cell.angle_beta   90.00
_cell.angle_gamma   90.00
#
_symmetry.space_group_name_H-M   'P 1'
#
loop_
_entity.id
_entity.type
_entity.pdbx_description
1 polymer ?
#
loop_
_entity_poly.entity_id
_entity_poly.type
_entity_poly.pdbx_seq_one_letter_code
_entity_poly.pdbx_strand_id
1 'polypeptide(L)'
;MNWIRITQAENIPLREGRSIRLGDDEIAIFNLGDRYVAIDNSCPHRGGPLCDGIVSGDTVVCPLHGWKISLDTGDVLKPDVCVKVGTYPVSVEDGIVRVLYSKEKEEQAA
;
A
#
# COMPACT_ATOMS: atom_id res chain seq x y z
N MET A 1 -6.82 16.78 4.10
CA MET A 1 -5.97 15.61 4.39
C MET A 1 -5.89 15.36 5.88
N ASN A 2 -6.13 14.14 6.28
CA ASN A 2 -6.13 13.79 7.70
C ASN A 2 -5.30 12.54 7.92
N TRP A 3 -4.61 12.52 9.05
CA TRP A 3 -3.97 11.30 9.52
C TRP A 3 -5.02 10.42 10.14
N ILE A 4 -5.20 9.24 9.58
CA ILE A 4 -6.21 8.29 10.02
C ILE A 4 -5.53 7.20 10.84
N ARG A 5 -5.99 6.99 12.06
CA ARG A 5 -5.50 5.91 12.90
C ARG A 5 -6.00 4.60 12.35
N ILE A 6 -5.08 3.66 12.09
CA ILE A 6 -5.42 2.40 11.44
C ILE A 6 -5.43 1.23 12.43
N THR A 7 -4.25 0.93 13.00
CA THR A 7 -4.11 -0.25 13.84
C THR A 7 -2.83 -0.11 14.65
N GLN A 8 -2.62 -1.05 15.57
CA GLN A 8 -1.36 -1.13 16.28
C GLN A 8 -0.30 -1.73 15.36
N ALA A 9 0.92 -1.19 15.48
CA ALA A 9 2.02 -1.64 14.62
C ALA A 9 2.27 -3.14 14.73
N GLU A 10 2.08 -3.70 15.93
CA GLU A 10 2.29 -5.13 16.15
C GLU A 10 1.32 -6.02 15.39
N ASN A 11 0.21 -5.45 14.89
CA ASN A 11 -0.75 -6.22 14.10
C ASN A 11 -0.31 -6.41 12.66
N ILE A 12 0.79 -5.78 12.26
CA ILE A 12 1.35 -5.95 10.91
C ILE A 12 2.75 -6.56 11.08
N PRO A 13 2.87 -7.89 10.98
CA PRO A 13 4.16 -8.54 11.13
C PRO A 13 5.15 -8.13 10.06
N LEU A 14 6.43 -8.34 10.36
CA LEU A 14 7.51 -8.00 9.45
C LEU A 14 7.30 -8.67 8.08
N ARG A 15 7.40 -7.87 7.04
CA ARG A 15 7.29 -8.28 5.64
C ARG A 15 5.92 -8.82 5.28
N GLU A 16 4.90 -8.44 6.03
CA GLU A 16 3.52 -8.77 5.70
C GLU A 16 2.72 -7.53 5.45
N GLY A 17 1.60 -7.70 4.76
CA GLY A 17 0.67 -6.63 4.48
C GLY A 17 -0.68 -6.89 5.11
N ARG A 18 -1.41 -5.81 5.34
CA ARG A 18 -2.80 -5.88 5.80
C ARG A 18 -3.59 -4.86 5.01
N SER A 19 -4.81 -5.22 4.65
CA SER A 19 -5.67 -4.31 3.92
C SER A 19 -6.65 -3.63 4.85
N ILE A 20 -6.97 -2.40 4.51
CA ILE A 20 -8.00 -1.63 5.20
C ILE A 20 -8.81 -0.88 4.16
N ARG A 21 -10.05 -0.56 4.52
CA ARG A 21 -10.90 0.24 3.65
C ARG A 21 -11.07 1.63 4.25
N LEU A 22 -10.79 2.65 3.44
CA LEU A 22 -11.00 4.04 3.80
C LEU A 22 -11.89 4.64 2.73
N GLY A 23 -13.17 4.88 3.07
CA GLY A 23 -14.13 5.32 2.08
C GLY A 23 -14.30 4.28 1.00
N ASP A 24 -14.08 4.67 -0.25
CA ASP A 24 -14.18 3.76 -1.39
C ASP A 24 -12.84 3.15 -1.77
N ASP A 25 -11.79 3.48 -1.04
CA ASP A 25 -10.44 2.99 -1.34
C ASP A 25 -10.08 1.83 -0.44
N GLU A 26 -9.45 0.82 -1.01
CA GLU A 26 -8.85 -0.26 -0.24
C GLU A 26 -7.35 -0.09 -0.30
N ILE A 27 -6.71 -0.05 0.86
CA ILE A 27 -5.31 0.29 1.00
C ILE A 27 -4.58 -0.87 1.65
N ALA A 28 -3.40 -1.19 1.13
CA ALA A 28 -2.52 -2.21 1.71
C ALA A 28 -1.39 -1.52 2.47
N ILE A 29 -1.17 -1.94 3.70
CA ILE A 29 -0.09 -1.41 4.54
C ILE A 29 0.88 -2.53 4.81
N PHE A 30 2.17 -2.25 4.58
CA PHE A 30 3.23 -3.25 4.72
C PHE A 30 4.24 -2.81 5.76
N ASN A 31 4.76 -3.79 6.50
CA ASN A 31 5.85 -3.58 7.44
C ASN A 31 7.16 -4.03 6.80
N LEU A 32 8.03 -3.08 6.47
CA LEU A 32 9.31 -3.38 5.83
C LEU A 32 10.47 -3.51 6.82
N GLY A 33 10.17 -3.37 8.11
CA GLY A 33 11.18 -3.46 9.15
C GLY A 33 11.71 -2.10 9.56
N ASP A 34 12.27 -1.37 8.61
CA ASP A 34 12.78 -0.02 8.88
C ASP A 34 11.70 1.05 8.70
N ARG A 35 10.58 0.70 8.09
CA ARG A 35 9.48 1.64 7.88
C ARG A 35 8.22 0.89 7.51
N TYR A 36 7.10 1.59 7.56
CA TYR A 36 5.80 1.11 7.07
C TYR A 36 5.44 1.91 5.83
N VAL A 37 4.85 1.24 4.85
CA VAL A 37 4.43 1.87 3.59
C VAL A 37 3.00 1.48 3.29
N ALA A 38 2.30 2.32 2.52
CA ALA A 38 0.93 2.05 2.15
C ALA A 38 0.72 2.37 0.68
N ILE A 39 0.03 1.48 -0.01
CA ILE A 39 -0.31 1.63 -1.42
C ILE A 39 -1.74 1.17 -1.64
N ASP A 40 -2.29 1.46 -2.81
CA ASP A 40 -3.58 0.88 -3.18
C ASP A 40 -3.48 -0.64 -3.14
N ASN A 41 -4.51 -1.31 -2.63
CA ASN A 41 -4.48 -2.75 -2.48
C ASN A 41 -4.74 -3.50 -3.78
N SER A 42 -5.30 -2.84 -4.80
CA SER A 42 -5.65 -3.49 -6.06
C SER A 42 -4.51 -3.44 -7.05
N CYS A 43 -4.08 -4.60 -7.52
CA CYS A 43 -3.11 -4.68 -8.60
C CYS A 43 -3.70 -4.03 -9.85
N PRO A 44 -2.95 -3.14 -10.53
CA PRO A 44 -3.50 -2.45 -11.71
C PRO A 44 -3.78 -3.39 -12.88
N HIS A 45 -3.24 -4.60 -12.83
CA HIS A 45 -3.46 -5.58 -13.89
C HIS A 45 -4.86 -6.20 -13.79
N ARG A 46 -5.20 -6.79 -12.64
CA ARG A 46 -6.46 -7.49 -12.47
C ARG A 46 -7.09 -7.32 -11.10
N GLY A 47 -6.68 -6.31 -10.37
CA GLY A 47 -7.25 -6.06 -9.06
C GLY A 47 -6.87 -7.07 -7.99
N GLY A 48 -5.79 -7.82 -8.19
CA GLY A 48 -5.34 -8.78 -7.20
C GLY A 48 -4.97 -8.09 -5.90
N PRO A 49 -5.19 -8.76 -4.76
CA PRO A 49 -4.94 -8.14 -3.46
C PRO A 49 -3.45 -8.05 -3.16
N LEU A 50 -2.89 -6.86 -3.31
CA LEU A 50 -1.45 -6.65 -3.12
C LEU A 50 -1.01 -6.93 -1.68
N CYS A 51 -1.92 -6.79 -0.70
CA CYS A 51 -1.60 -7.11 0.69
C CYS A 51 -1.25 -8.59 0.89
N ASP A 52 -1.66 -9.46 -0.02
CA ASP A 52 -1.34 -10.88 0.04
C ASP A 52 -0.10 -11.23 -0.80
N GLY A 53 0.52 -10.24 -1.40
CA GLY A 53 1.69 -10.45 -2.23
C GLY A 53 2.94 -10.76 -1.44
N ILE A 54 3.98 -11.15 -2.15
CA ILE A 54 5.28 -11.47 -1.54
C ILE A 54 6.13 -10.21 -1.52
N VAL A 55 6.56 -9.82 -0.32
CA VAL A 55 7.43 -8.65 -0.15
C VAL A 55 8.87 -9.06 -0.32
N SER A 56 9.58 -8.33 -1.17
CA SER A 56 11.01 -8.54 -1.40
C SER A 56 11.68 -7.17 -1.39
N GLY A 57 12.46 -6.88 -0.36
CA GLY A 57 13.05 -5.56 -0.19
C GLY A 57 11.95 -4.51 -0.07
N ASP A 58 11.92 -3.59 -1.02
CA ASP A 58 10.92 -2.52 -1.07
C ASP A 58 9.93 -2.71 -2.22
N THR A 59 9.74 -3.96 -2.66
CA THR A 59 8.79 -4.29 -3.71
C THR A 59 7.81 -5.35 -3.22
N VAL A 60 6.65 -5.41 -3.89
CA VAL A 60 5.68 -6.47 -3.67
C VAL A 60 5.37 -7.14 -4.99
N VAL A 61 5.21 -8.47 -4.95
CA VAL A 61 4.86 -9.27 -6.13
C VAL A 61 3.40 -9.64 -6.00
N CYS A 62 2.59 -9.26 -7.00
CA CYS A 62 1.17 -9.55 -7.01
C CYS A 62 0.94 -11.06 -7.01
N PRO A 63 0.04 -11.57 -6.16
CA PRO A 63 -0.18 -13.02 -6.07
C PRO A 63 -0.84 -13.65 -7.29
N LEU A 64 -1.47 -12.84 -8.16
CA LEU A 64 -2.18 -13.41 -9.32
C LEU A 64 -1.27 -13.69 -10.49
N HIS A 65 -0.50 -12.68 -10.94
CA HIS A 65 0.30 -12.84 -12.16
C HIS A 65 1.74 -12.39 -12.00
N GLY A 66 2.18 -12.18 -10.77
CA GLY A 66 3.58 -11.89 -10.52
C GLY A 66 4.04 -10.49 -10.91
N TRP A 67 3.12 -9.55 -11.10
CA TRP A 67 3.51 -8.16 -11.34
C TRP A 67 4.28 -7.64 -10.14
N LYS A 68 5.38 -6.95 -10.40
CA LYS A 68 6.24 -6.41 -9.36
C LYS A 68 6.02 -4.92 -9.25
N ILE A 69 5.76 -4.44 -8.05
CA ILE A 69 5.39 -3.05 -7.80
C ILE A 69 6.27 -2.47 -6.69
N SER A 70 6.78 -1.27 -6.92
CA SER A 70 7.57 -0.57 -5.91
C SER A 70 6.65 -0.12 -4.77
N LEU A 71 7.02 -0.45 -3.55
CA LEU A 71 6.27 -0.02 -2.38
C LEU A 71 6.55 1.44 -2.01
N ASP A 72 7.64 2.00 -2.51
CA ASP A 72 7.98 3.40 -2.24
C ASP A 72 7.31 4.35 -3.21
N THR A 73 7.24 4.00 -4.48
CA THR A 73 6.74 4.91 -5.52
C THR A 73 5.40 4.49 -6.11
N GLY A 74 5.03 3.21 -5.98
CA GLY A 74 3.83 2.68 -6.60
C GLY A 74 4.02 2.30 -8.07
N ASP A 75 5.22 2.49 -8.61
CA ASP A 75 5.47 2.16 -10.01
C ASP A 75 5.45 0.65 -10.23
N VAL A 76 4.88 0.22 -11.36
CA VAL A 76 5.00 -1.16 -11.80
C VAL A 76 6.38 -1.34 -12.38
N LEU A 77 7.17 -2.23 -11.77
CA LEU A 77 8.53 -2.50 -12.18
C LEU A 77 8.61 -3.60 -13.22
N LYS A 78 7.70 -4.54 -13.16
CA LYS A 78 7.56 -5.63 -14.13
C LYS A 78 6.09 -5.98 -14.25
N PRO A 79 5.56 -6.16 -15.44
CA PRO A 79 6.19 -5.96 -16.74
C PRO A 79 6.51 -4.50 -17.01
N ASP A 80 7.15 -4.25 -18.14
CA ASP A 80 7.55 -2.91 -18.53
C ASP A 80 6.35 -2.14 -19.08
N VAL A 81 5.60 -1.53 -18.17
CA VAL A 81 4.41 -0.74 -18.49
C VAL A 81 4.44 0.55 -17.68
N CYS A 82 3.81 1.59 -18.23
CA CYS A 82 3.76 2.90 -17.57
C CYS A 82 2.51 3.04 -16.72
N VAL A 83 2.42 2.20 -15.68
CA VAL A 83 1.28 2.19 -14.77
C VAL A 83 1.81 2.26 -13.35
N LYS A 84 1.06 2.91 -12.48
CA LYS A 84 1.41 2.95 -11.07
C LYS A 84 0.16 2.90 -10.20
N VAL A 85 0.35 2.49 -8.95
CA VAL A 85 -0.72 2.53 -7.95
C VAL A 85 -0.51 3.73 -7.05
N GLY A 86 -1.57 4.17 -6.39
CA GLY A 86 -1.47 5.26 -5.44
C GLY A 86 -0.66 4.87 -4.22
N THR A 87 0.06 5.84 -3.65
CA THR A 87 0.81 5.64 -2.42
C THR A 87 0.29 6.63 -1.38
N TYR A 88 0.45 6.26 -0.11
CA TYR A 88 -0.06 7.05 1.01
C TYR A 88 1.02 7.16 2.07
N PRO A 89 1.29 8.37 2.58
CA PRO A 89 2.26 8.51 3.67
C PRO A 89 1.81 7.74 4.92
N VAL A 90 2.75 7.12 5.60
CA VAL A 90 2.48 6.36 6.82
C VAL A 90 3.33 6.90 7.94
N SER A 91 2.73 7.00 9.11
CA SER A 91 3.42 7.42 10.33
C SER A 91 3.14 6.41 11.41
N VAL A 92 4.12 6.14 12.25
CA VAL A 92 3.94 5.29 13.43
C VAL A 92 4.34 6.09 14.65
N GLU A 93 3.38 6.31 15.54
CA GLU A 93 3.60 7.04 16.78
C GLU A 93 2.99 6.27 17.93
N ASP A 94 3.76 6.07 18.99
CA ASP A 94 3.29 5.34 20.17
C ASP A 94 2.76 3.95 19.84
N GLY A 95 3.38 3.30 18.86
CA GLY A 95 2.97 1.97 18.42
C GLY A 95 1.71 1.94 17.57
N ILE A 96 1.21 3.09 17.13
CA ILE A 96 0.01 3.19 16.32
C ILE A 96 0.35 3.61 14.90
N VAL A 97 -0.12 2.84 13.93
CA VAL A 97 0.06 3.12 12.51
C VAL A 97 -1.02 4.10 12.05
N ARG A 98 -0.61 5.18 11.41
CA ARG A 98 -1.51 6.17 10.83
C ARG A 98 -1.19 6.36 9.37
N VAL A 99 -2.23 6.60 8.58
CA VAL A 99 -2.09 6.85 7.14
C VAL A 99 -2.65 8.23 6.84
N LEU A 100 -1.93 8.98 6.02
CA LEU A 100 -2.40 10.27 5.56
C LEU A 100 -3.33 10.04 4.38
N TYR A 101 -4.61 10.33 4.54
CA TYR A 101 -5.63 10.01 3.56
C TYR A 101 -6.53 11.22 3.30
N SER A 102 -6.95 11.38 2.05
CA SER A 102 -7.89 12.40 1.66
C SER A 102 -8.85 11.86 0.61
N LYS A 103 -10.13 12.05 0.83
CA LYS A 103 -11.14 11.68 -0.16
C LYS A 103 -11.09 12.57 -1.39
N GLU A 104 -10.44 13.72 -1.25
CA GLU A 104 -10.39 14.71 -2.34
C GLU A 104 -9.45 14.33 -3.46
N LYS A 105 -8.63 13.30 -3.26
CA LYS A 105 -7.69 12.90 -4.30
C LYS A 105 -8.37 12.52 -5.61
N GLU A 106 -9.60 12.00 -5.53
CA GLU A 106 -10.35 11.62 -6.71
C GLU A 106 -10.77 12.84 -7.51
N GLU A 107 -11.12 13.91 -6.80
CA GLU A 107 -11.49 15.16 -7.45
C GLU A 107 -10.31 15.78 -8.16
N GLN A 108 -9.12 15.61 -7.60
CA GLN A 108 -7.90 16.13 -8.20
C GLN A 108 -7.54 15.37 -9.47
N ALA A 109 -7.94 14.13 -9.57
CA ALA A 109 -7.66 13.31 -10.74
C ALA A 109 -8.57 13.66 -11.91
N ALA A 110 -9.67 14.30 -11.63
CA ALA A 110 -10.59 14.75 -12.66
C ALA A 110 -10.08 16.04 -13.31
#